data_61d0717134696d2fdb0e55b93aa06350
#
_entry.id   61d0717134696d2fdb0e55b93aa06350
#
_cell.length_a   1.000
_cell.length_b   1.000
_cell.length_c   1.000
_cell.angle_alpha   90.00
_cell.angle_beta   90.00
_cell.angle_gamma   90.00
#
_symmetry.space_group_name_H-M   'P 1'
#
loop_
_entity.id
_entity.type
_entity.pdbx_description
1 polymer ?
#
loop_
_entity_poly.entity_id
_entity_poly.type
_entity_poly.pdbx_seq_one_letter_code
_entity_poly.pdbx_strand_id
1 'polypeptide(L)'
;GNKKLSWRDDQQRFRDYLQKPLGKRKLSTITKSMLTRVLSDAERQGKSVGTVRQIRALASSLFTKAVDWGYLPASPATDLKVSGTSVSRDRFLQPDELARFFEAVVAEPNETVRDLVLLALLTGARRSNVCAMHWREIDLKAGVWKIKRTKNGEPQTITLSPEAVEILRARQAATANGFVFPGTGKTGHIAEPRKGFARILERAGIPHGRDTENGMVLHDLRRTLGSWQARTGASLAIIGKSLNHKSQQATAIYARLDLDPVRQSVNTATAAMF
;
A
#
# COMPACT_ATOMS: atom_id res chain seq x y z
N GLY A 1 -4.78 24.31 -13.45
CA GLY A 1 -5.61 23.33 -12.77
C GLY A 1 -4.78 22.22 -12.14
N ASN A 2 -5.13 21.81 -10.92
CA ASN A 2 -4.43 20.72 -10.22
C ASN A 2 -4.52 19.41 -11.00
N LYS A 3 -3.41 18.98 -11.60
CA LYS A 3 -3.34 17.69 -12.27
C LYS A 3 -3.46 16.56 -11.23
N LYS A 4 -4.36 15.61 -11.47
CA LYS A 4 -4.48 14.37 -10.69
C LYS A 4 -3.12 13.66 -10.67
N LEU A 5 -2.60 13.30 -9.49
CA LEU A 5 -1.29 12.66 -9.36
C LEU A 5 -1.20 11.33 -10.14
N SER A 6 -2.31 10.60 -10.27
CA SER A 6 -2.39 9.32 -10.98
C SER A 6 -2.85 9.43 -12.46
N TRP A 7 -2.67 10.60 -13.09
CA TRP A 7 -3.14 10.79 -14.48
C TRP A 7 -2.44 9.85 -15.49
N ARG A 8 -1.17 9.49 -15.21
CA ARG A 8 -0.42 8.54 -16.07
C ARG A 8 -0.99 7.14 -16.00
N ASP A 9 -1.43 6.69 -14.80
CA ASP A 9 -2.10 5.40 -14.64
C ASP A 9 -3.46 5.40 -15.36
N ASP A 10 -4.18 6.52 -15.30
CA ASP A 10 -5.45 6.68 -16.01
C ASP A 10 -5.23 6.69 -17.52
N GLN A 11 -4.19 7.35 -18.02
CA GLN A 11 -3.82 7.37 -19.44
C GLN A 11 -3.44 5.96 -19.93
N GLN A 12 -2.66 5.22 -19.16
CA GLN A 12 -2.31 3.85 -19.51
C GLN A 12 -3.56 2.97 -19.53
N ARG A 13 -4.40 3.06 -18.49
CA ARG A 13 -5.66 2.30 -18.39
C ARG A 13 -6.62 2.63 -19.52
N PHE A 14 -6.67 3.91 -19.95
CA PHE A 14 -7.44 4.30 -21.13
C PHE A 14 -6.92 3.59 -22.38
N ARG A 15 -5.62 3.63 -22.65
CA ARG A 15 -4.99 2.97 -23.80
C ARG A 15 -5.25 1.46 -23.81
N ASP A 16 -5.09 0.83 -22.65
CA ASP A 16 -5.15 -0.63 -22.54
C ASP A 16 -6.57 -1.17 -22.71
N TYR A 17 -7.59 -0.44 -22.23
CA TYR A 17 -8.95 -0.99 -22.12
C TYR A 17 -10.03 -0.21 -22.87
N LEU A 18 -9.90 1.12 -22.99
CA LEU A 18 -10.95 1.97 -23.56
C LEU A 18 -10.65 2.43 -24.98
N GLN A 19 -9.39 2.65 -25.32
CA GLN A 19 -9.01 3.26 -26.60
C GLN A 19 -9.39 2.37 -27.80
N LYS A 20 -9.08 1.07 -27.75
CA LYS A 20 -9.37 0.15 -28.86
C LYS A 20 -10.88 0.01 -29.12
N PRO A 21 -11.74 -0.27 -28.13
CA PRO A 21 -13.17 -0.44 -28.37
C PRO A 21 -13.94 0.86 -28.59
N LEU A 22 -13.48 1.99 -28.05
CA LEU A 22 -14.27 3.23 -27.98
C LEU A 22 -13.62 4.44 -28.65
N GLY A 23 -12.30 4.48 -28.77
CA GLY A 23 -11.55 5.70 -29.13
C GLY A 23 -11.83 6.27 -30.52
N LYS A 24 -12.32 5.46 -31.45
CA LYS A 24 -12.72 5.91 -32.79
C LYS A 24 -14.23 6.23 -32.93
N ARG A 25 -15.01 6.06 -31.86
CA ARG A 25 -16.46 6.29 -31.87
C ARG A 25 -16.78 7.72 -31.51
N LYS A 26 -17.87 8.26 -32.11
CA LYS A 26 -18.43 9.52 -31.65
C LYS A 26 -18.92 9.34 -30.22
N LEU A 27 -18.67 10.32 -29.35
CA LEU A 27 -18.99 10.26 -27.93
C LEU A 27 -20.49 9.98 -27.68
N SER A 28 -21.36 10.61 -28.49
CA SER A 28 -22.83 10.46 -28.44
C SER A 28 -23.33 9.05 -28.81
N THR A 29 -22.50 8.22 -29.46
CA THR A 29 -22.88 6.85 -29.87
C THR A 29 -22.43 5.77 -28.86
N ILE A 30 -21.70 6.17 -27.82
CA ILE A 30 -21.22 5.23 -26.80
C ILE A 30 -22.35 4.95 -25.81
N THR A 31 -22.73 3.67 -25.70
CA THR A 31 -23.82 3.22 -24.85
C THR A 31 -23.33 2.50 -23.60
N LYS A 32 -24.21 2.39 -22.59
CA LYS A 32 -23.96 1.60 -21.38
C LYS A 32 -23.58 0.15 -21.72
N SER A 33 -24.25 -0.45 -22.71
CA SER A 33 -23.95 -1.83 -23.17
C SER A 33 -22.51 -1.96 -23.65
N MET A 34 -21.99 -1.01 -24.41
CA MET A 34 -20.60 -1.02 -24.88
C MET A 34 -19.62 -0.93 -23.69
N LEU A 35 -19.90 -0.09 -22.71
CA LEU A 35 -19.08 0.02 -21.51
C LEU A 35 -19.11 -1.25 -20.66
N THR A 36 -20.29 -1.84 -20.50
CA THR A 36 -20.45 -3.14 -19.82
C THR A 36 -19.61 -4.21 -20.51
N ARG A 37 -19.64 -4.25 -21.86
CA ARG A 37 -18.83 -5.20 -22.64
C ARG A 37 -17.32 -5.03 -22.38
N VAL A 38 -16.83 -3.77 -22.30
CA VAL A 38 -15.42 -3.50 -21.95
C VAL A 38 -15.07 -4.09 -20.59
N LEU A 39 -15.94 -3.94 -19.60
CA LEU A 39 -15.70 -4.52 -18.26
C LEU A 39 -15.70 -6.05 -18.30
N SER A 40 -16.68 -6.65 -18.96
CA SER A 40 -16.74 -8.11 -19.13
C SER A 40 -15.57 -8.68 -19.94
N ASP A 41 -15.06 -7.95 -20.92
CA ASP A 41 -13.86 -8.33 -21.67
C ASP A 41 -12.62 -8.33 -20.78
N ALA A 42 -12.50 -7.36 -19.88
CA ALA A 42 -11.42 -7.33 -18.89
C ALA A 42 -11.54 -8.49 -17.88
N GLU A 43 -12.75 -8.83 -17.43
CA GLU A 43 -13.02 -9.99 -16.56
C GLU A 43 -12.63 -11.30 -17.27
N ARG A 44 -13.02 -11.48 -18.52
CA ARG A 44 -12.66 -12.66 -19.34
C ARG A 44 -11.15 -12.78 -19.58
N GLN A 45 -10.43 -11.68 -19.61
CA GLN A 45 -8.96 -11.65 -19.66
C GLN A 45 -8.29 -11.97 -18.30
N GLY A 46 -9.06 -12.38 -17.29
CA GLY A 46 -8.54 -12.73 -15.97
C GLY A 46 -8.09 -11.53 -15.13
N LYS A 47 -8.56 -10.31 -15.44
CA LYS A 47 -8.20 -9.14 -14.61
C LYS A 47 -8.91 -9.21 -13.27
N SER A 48 -8.18 -8.82 -12.22
CA SER A 48 -8.75 -8.80 -10.87
C SER A 48 -9.97 -7.85 -10.78
N VAL A 49 -10.90 -8.14 -9.90
CA VAL A 49 -12.08 -7.30 -9.59
C VAL A 49 -11.65 -5.85 -9.29
N GLY A 50 -10.53 -5.68 -8.57
CA GLY A 50 -9.96 -4.35 -8.30
C GLY A 50 -9.55 -3.60 -9.57
N THR A 51 -8.97 -4.28 -10.55
CA THR A 51 -8.61 -3.70 -11.86
C THR A 51 -9.86 -3.32 -12.64
N VAL A 52 -10.86 -4.18 -12.70
CA VAL A 52 -12.14 -3.91 -13.40
C VAL A 52 -12.86 -2.71 -12.76
N ARG A 53 -12.87 -2.61 -11.43
CA ARG A 53 -13.40 -1.43 -10.72
C ARG A 53 -12.67 -0.14 -11.07
N GLN A 54 -11.35 -0.20 -11.28
CA GLN A 54 -10.58 0.98 -11.70
C GLN A 54 -10.88 1.38 -13.15
N ILE A 55 -11.10 0.40 -14.06
CA ILE A 55 -11.55 0.68 -15.44
C ILE A 55 -12.94 1.34 -15.41
N ARG A 56 -13.88 0.81 -14.61
CA ARG A 56 -15.20 1.40 -14.41
C ARG A 56 -15.11 2.84 -13.88
N ALA A 57 -14.28 3.06 -12.86
CA ALA A 57 -14.11 4.38 -12.26
C ALA A 57 -13.54 5.40 -13.26
N LEU A 58 -12.60 4.99 -14.11
CA LEU A 58 -12.07 5.82 -15.18
C LEU A 58 -13.16 6.15 -16.22
N ALA A 59 -13.91 5.16 -16.69
CA ALA A 59 -15.03 5.37 -17.61
C ALA A 59 -16.06 6.34 -17.01
N SER A 60 -16.49 6.11 -15.75
CA SER A 60 -17.43 7.01 -15.06
C SER A 60 -16.88 8.45 -14.99
N SER A 61 -15.60 8.61 -14.63
CA SER A 61 -14.98 9.94 -14.55
C SER A 61 -14.93 10.65 -15.90
N LEU A 62 -14.60 9.94 -16.98
CA LEU A 62 -14.55 10.49 -18.33
C LEU A 62 -15.93 10.96 -18.80
N PHE A 63 -16.95 10.14 -18.64
CA PHE A 63 -18.30 10.47 -19.11
C PHE A 63 -19.00 11.51 -18.20
N THR A 64 -18.70 11.56 -16.90
CA THR A 64 -19.14 12.66 -16.04
C THR A 64 -18.55 13.98 -16.54
N LYS A 65 -17.25 14.01 -16.87
CA LYS A 65 -16.63 15.20 -17.45
C LYS A 65 -17.20 15.59 -18.82
N ALA A 66 -17.58 14.62 -19.65
CA ALA A 66 -18.22 14.88 -20.92
C ALA A 66 -19.60 15.56 -20.74
N VAL A 67 -20.34 15.21 -19.69
CA VAL A 67 -21.59 15.88 -19.32
C VAL A 67 -21.31 17.28 -18.74
N ASP A 68 -20.37 17.41 -17.79
CA ASP A 68 -19.98 18.69 -17.21
C ASP A 68 -19.56 19.72 -18.26
N TRP A 69 -18.95 19.27 -19.36
CA TRP A 69 -18.48 20.11 -20.46
C TRP A 69 -19.50 20.29 -21.59
N GLY A 70 -20.71 19.76 -21.44
CA GLY A 70 -21.80 19.91 -22.40
C GLY A 70 -21.69 19.03 -23.65
N TYR A 71 -20.77 18.07 -23.69
CA TYR A 71 -20.64 17.14 -24.83
C TYR A 71 -21.71 16.05 -24.86
N LEU A 72 -22.33 15.77 -23.71
CA LEU A 72 -23.39 14.76 -23.58
C LEU A 72 -24.48 15.28 -22.64
N PRO A 73 -25.76 14.95 -22.92
CA PRO A 73 -26.87 15.29 -22.02
C PRO A 73 -26.89 14.42 -20.74
N ALA A 74 -26.37 13.18 -20.83
CA ALA A 74 -26.31 12.23 -19.71
C ALA A 74 -25.13 11.28 -19.86
N SER A 75 -24.63 10.75 -18.75
CA SER A 75 -23.51 9.81 -18.77
C SER A 75 -23.98 8.37 -19.06
N PRO A 76 -23.46 7.72 -20.10
CA PRO A 76 -23.72 6.30 -20.36
C PRO A 76 -23.04 5.38 -19.33
N ALA A 77 -22.16 5.93 -18.49
CA ALA A 77 -21.48 5.19 -17.44
C ALA A 77 -22.23 5.13 -16.11
N THR A 78 -23.45 5.67 -16.06
CA THR A 78 -24.32 5.60 -14.87
C THR A 78 -24.68 4.14 -14.56
N ASP A 79 -24.62 3.77 -13.28
CA ASP A 79 -24.96 2.44 -12.77
C ASP A 79 -24.24 1.27 -13.45
N LEU A 80 -23.01 1.47 -13.93
CA LEU A 80 -22.15 0.37 -14.33
C LEU A 80 -21.82 -0.50 -13.11
N LYS A 81 -22.13 -1.79 -13.20
CA LYS A 81 -21.84 -2.77 -12.14
C LYS A 81 -20.57 -3.54 -12.47
N VAL A 82 -19.84 -3.93 -11.46
CA VAL A 82 -18.70 -4.85 -11.52
C VAL A 82 -19.02 -6.00 -10.60
N SER A 83 -19.01 -7.20 -11.13
CA SER A 83 -19.30 -8.44 -10.39
C SER A 83 -18.16 -8.81 -9.45
N GLY A 84 -18.48 -9.54 -8.39
CA GLY A 84 -17.51 -10.08 -7.46
C GLY A 84 -17.06 -9.11 -6.34
N THR A 85 -16.50 -9.70 -5.30
CA THR A 85 -15.94 -9.02 -4.15
C THR A 85 -14.42 -8.96 -4.26
N SER A 86 -13.83 -7.80 -3.96
CA SER A 86 -12.39 -7.69 -3.83
C SER A 86 -11.98 -8.27 -2.48
N VAL A 87 -11.28 -9.40 -2.50
CA VAL A 87 -10.70 -9.96 -1.28
C VAL A 87 -9.53 -9.09 -0.87
N SER A 88 -9.60 -8.53 0.34
CA SER A 88 -8.46 -7.82 0.92
C SER A 88 -7.39 -8.84 1.31
N ARG A 89 -6.13 -8.56 0.96
CA ARG A 89 -5.02 -9.38 1.45
C ARG A 89 -4.88 -9.14 2.95
N ASP A 90 -4.69 -10.21 3.68
CA ASP A 90 -4.48 -10.23 5.13
C ASP A 90 -3.09 -10.80 5.51
N ARG A 91 -2.22 -11.05 4.53
CA ARG A 91 -0.87 -11.59 4.70
C ARG A 91 0.02 -10.66 5.52
N PHE A 92 0.62 -11.21 6.57
CA PHE A 92 1.65 -10.59 7.40
C PHE A 92 2.63 -11.68 7.86
N LEU A 93 3.81 -11.32 8.37
CA LEU A 93 4.78 -12.28 8.91
C LEU A 93 4.20 -12.96 10.15
N GLN A 94 4.09 -14.28 10.06
CA GLN A 94 3.64 -15.11 11.18
C GLN A 94 4.76 -15.24 12.23
N PRO A 95 4.43 -15.62 13.47
CA PRO A 95 5.43 -15.75 14.54
C PRO A 95 6.61 -16.67 14.18
N ASP A 96 6.34 -17.79 13.53
CA ASP A 96 7.34 -18.77 13.08
C ASP A 96 8.20 -18.26 11.91
N GLU A 97 7.70 -17.30 11.14
CA GLU A 97 8.42 -16.69 10.03
C GLU A 97 9.37 -15.56 10.47
N LEU A 98 9.06 -14.89 11.58
CA LEU A 98 9.81 -13.70 12.01
C LEU A 98 11.28 -13.96 12.25
N ALA A 99 11.62 -15.02 12.98
CA ALA A 99 13.01 -15.34 13.28
C ALA A 99 13.80 -15.54 11.99
N ARG A 100 13.30 -16.42 11.09
CA ARG A 100 13.91 -16.69 9.78
C ARG A 100 14.00 -15.44 8.90
N PHE A 101 12.98 -14.58 8.97
CA PHE A 101 12.98 -13.32 8.24
C PHE A 101 14.08 -12.37 8.73
N PHE A 102 14.23 -12.19 10.05
CA PHE A 102 15.29 -11.32 10.60
C PHE A 102 16.68 -11.87 10.30
N GLU A 103 16.91 -13.17 10.43
CA GLU A 103 18.17 -13.81 10.05
C GLU A 103 18.50 -13.54 8.56
N ALA A 104 17.51 -13.71 7.69
CA ALA A 104 17.67 -13.47 6.26
C ALA A 104 17.91 -11.99 5.93
N VAL A 105 17.30 -11.06 6.67
CA VAL A 105 17.54 -9.62 6.53
C VAL A 105 18.94 -9.25 6.97
N VAL A 106 19.41 -9.76 8.09
CA VAL A 106 20.78 -9.52 8.58
C VAL A 106 21.82 -10.06 7.59
N ALA A 107 21.55 -11.21 6.97
CA ALA A 107 22.41 -11.82 5.96
C ALA A 107 22.32 -11.17 4.56
N GLU A 108 21.50 -10.12 4.36
CA GLU A 108 21.42 -9.42 3.07
C GLU A 108 22.67 -8.54 2.86
N PRO A 109 23.50 -8.83 1.83
CA PRO A 109 24.76 -8.11 1.63
C PRO A 109 24.56 -6.66 1.18
N ASN A 110 23.41 -6.33 0.61
CA ASN A 110 23.10 -4.96 0.23
C ASN A 110 22.49 -4.20 1.41
N GLU A 111 23.32 -3.45 2.12
CA GLU A 111 22.91 -2.66 3.29
C GLU A 111 21.73 -1.70 3.01
N THR A 112 21.67 -1.12 1.81
CA THR A 112 20.56 -0.23 1.44
C THR A 112 19.24 -1.00 1.38
N VAL A 113 19.25 -2.22 0.87
CA VAL A 113 18.06 -3.09 0.85
C VAL A 113 17.70 -3.55 2.26
N ARG A 114 18.69 -4.03 3.02
CA ARG A 114 18.53 -4.46 4.41
C ARG A 114 17.85 -3.38 5.25
N ASP A 115 18.43 -2.19 5.27
CA ASP A 115 17.97 -1.09 6.10
C ASP A 115 16.60 -0.56 5.66
N LEU A 116 16.35 -0.51 4.33
CA LEU A 116 15.04 -0.12 3.80
C LEU A 116 13.93 -1.11 4.23
N VAL A 117 14.23 -2.41 4.18
CA VAL A 117 13.29 -3.47 4.58
C VAL A 117 13.01 -3.39 6.09
N LEU A 118 14.05 -3.21 6.91
CA LEU A 118 13.88 -3.02 8.36
C LEU A 118 13.07 -1.76 8.67
N LEU A 119 13.40 -0.61 8.07
CA LEU A 119 12.65 0.61 8.30
C LEU A 119 11.21 0.52 7.79
N ALA A 120 10.95 -0.22 6.71
CA ALA A 120 9.58 -0.47 6.25
C ALA A 120 8.76 -1.28 7.27
N LEU A 121 9.38 -2.26 7.93
CA LEU A 121 8.77 -3.05 9.01
C LEU A 121 8.59 -2.20 10.27
N LEU A 122 9.65 -1.58 10.78
CA LEU A 122 9.68 -0.88 12.07
C LEU A 122 8.81 0.41 12.08
N THR A 123 8.64 1.06 10.93
CA THR A 123 7.82 2.26 10.83
C THR A 123 6.40 1.99 10.36
N GLY A 124 6.15 0.87 9.72
CA GLY A 124 4.88 0.58 9.05
C GLY A 124 4.50 1.62 7.99
N ALA A 125 5.41 2.48 7.57
CA ALA A 125 5.14 3.51 6.58
C ALA A 125 4.81 2.91 5.21
N ARG A 126 4.09 3.67 4.39
CA ARG A 126 3.84 3.23 3.01
C ARG A 126 5.17 3.11 2.26
N ARG A 127 5.34 2.03 1.49
CA ARG A 127 6.56 1.78 0.70
C ARG A 127 7.11 3.03 0.01
N SER A 128 6.25 3.78 -0.69
CA SER A 128 6.67 4.99 -1.39
C SER A 128 7.25 6.06 -0.47
N ASN A 129 6.78 6.13 0.77
CA ASN A 129 7.30 7.08 1.75
C ASN A 129 8.66 6.61 2.26
N VAL A 130 8.82 5.31 2.57
CA VAL A 130 10.11 4.76 3.00
C VAL A 130 11.16 4.95 1.91
N CYS A 131 10.86 4.60 0.65
CA CYS A 131 11.77 4.78 -0.48
C CYS A 131 12.18 6.26 -0.69
N ALA A 132 11.26 7.19 -0.45
CA ALA A 132 11.48 8.62 -0.60
C ALA A 132 11.82 9.34 0.73
N MET A 133 12.19 8.58 1.78
CA MET A 133 12.56 9.13 3.08
C MET A 133 13.72 10.12 2.92
N HIS A 134 13.56 11.32 3.51
CA HIS A 134 14.51 12.41 3.35
C HIS A 134 15.00 12.89 4.71
N TRP A 135 16.30 13.15 4.86
CA TRP A 135 16.93 13.55 6.11
C TRP A 135 16.29 14.77 6.77
N ARG A 136 15.89 15.78 5.97
CA ARG A 136 15.19 16.98 6.47
C ARG A 136 13.84 16.73 7.16
N GLU A 137 13.29 15.53 7.02
CA GLU A 137 12.02 15.12 7.61
C GLU A 137 12.19 14.32 8.90
N ILE A 138 13.45 14.02 9.29
CA ILE A 138 13.79 13.14 10.41
C ILE A 138 14.40 13.97 11.52
N ASP A 139 13.86 13.82 12.72
CA ASP A 139 14.45 14.30 13.95
C ASP A 139 14.88 13.09 14.78
N LEU A 140 16.17 12.74 14.68
CA LEU A 140 16.75 11.60 15.40
C LEU A 140 16.83 11.83 16.90
N LYS A 141 16.88 13.09 17.36
CA LYS A 141 16.90 13.40 18.79
C LYS A 141 15.53 13.21 19.41
N ALA A 142 14.49 13.65 18.74
CA ALA A 142 13.11 13.47 19.16
C ALA A 142 12.55 12.06 18.81
N GLY A 143 13.26 11.26 18.00
CA GLY A 143 12.80 9.95 17.53
C GLY A 143 11.55 10.03 16.66
N VAL A 144 11.47 11.00 15.75
CA VAL A 144 10.29 11.19 14.90
C VAL A 144 10.66 11.42 13.44
N TRP A 145 9.79 10.94 12.56
CA TRP A 145 9.82 11.19 11.12
C TRP A 145 8.55 11.92 10.70
N LYS A 146 8.68 13.15 10.19
CA LYS A 146 7.58 14.06 9.81
C LYS A 146 7.39 14.09 8.31
N ILE A 147 6.51 13.26 7.78
CA ILE A 147 6.16 13.23 6.34
C ILE A 147 5.19 14.37 6.04
N LYS A 148 5.64 15.39 5.32
CA LYS A 148 4.85 16.58 5.02
C LYS A 148 3.65 16.29 4.11
N ARG A 149 3.76 15.34 3.17
CA ARG A 149 2.70 15.00 2.23
C ARG A 149 2.69 13.50 1.96
N THR A 150 1.63 12.83 2.41
CA THR A 150 1.40 11.42 2.11
C THR A 150 0.53 11.26 0.84
N LYS A 151 0.37 10.03 0.34
CA LYS A 151 -0.57 9.71 -0.75
C LYS A 151 -2.00 10.21 -0.49
N ASN A 152 -2.37 10.37 0.75
CA ASN A 152 -3.71 10.85 1.16
C ASN A 152 -3.79 12.38 1.24
N GLY A 153 -2.70 13.10 0.94
CA GLY A 153 -2.62 14.56 0.99
C GLY A 153 -2.35 15.15 2.39
N GLU A 154 -2.45 14.37 3.45
CA GLU A 154 -2.28 14.81 4.84
C GLU A 154 -0.87 14.53 5.35
N PRO A 155 -0.31 15.38 6.23
CA PRO A 155 0.95 15.11 6.89
C PRO A 155 0.82 13.90 7.83
N GLN A 156 1.92 13.22 8.06
CA GLN A 156 2.02 12.12 9.02
C GLN A 156 3.27 12.27 9.85
N THR A 157 3.15 12.14 11.16
CA THR A 157 4.30 11.99 12.06
C THR A 157 4.36 10.53 12.50
N ILE A 158 5.51 9.91 12.29
CA ILE A 158 5.80 8.53 12.69
C ILE A 158 6.79 8.58 13.85
N THR A 159 6.47 7.91 14.94
CA THR A 159 7.41 7.66 16.04
C THR A 159 8.38 6.56 15.62
N LEU A 160 9.66 6.80 15.77
CA LEU A 160 10.71 5.85 15.46
C LEU A 160 11.06 5.06 16.72
N SER A 161 11.12 3.72 16.61
CA SER A 161 11.65 2.90 17.69
C SER A 161 13.17 3.10 17.85
N PRO A 162 13.76 2.71 19.00
CA PRO A 162 15.21 2.79 19.21
C PRO A 162 16.00 2.13 18.07
N GLU A 163 15.58 0.95 17.61
CA GLU A 163 16.21 0.20 16.53
C GLU A 163 16.13 0.96 15.19
N ALA A 164 15.00 1.61 14.90
CA ALA A 164 14.87 2.43 13.70
C ALA A 164 15.80 3.67 13.76
N VAL A 165 15.97 4.27 14.94
CA VAL A 165 16.87 5.38 15.17
C VAL A 165 18.33 4.96 14.98
N GLU A 166 18.72 3.78 15.47
CA GLU A 166 20.08 3.22 15.29
C GLU A 166 20.42 2.99 13.82
N ILE A 167 19.50 2.35 13.07
CA ILE A 167 19.66 2.15 11.63
C ILE A 167 19.84 3.51 10.92
N LEU A 168 19.03 4.49 11.26
CA LEU A 168 19.12 5.83 10.66
C LEU A 168 20.41 6.56 11.03
N ARG A 169 20.90 6.44 12.26
CA ARG A 169 22.19 7.02 12.68
C ARG A 169 23.36 6.41 11.91
N ALA A 170 23.39 5.09 11.78
CA ALA A 170 24.42 4.41 11.00
C ALA A 170 24.41 4.87 9.54
N ARG A 171 23.23 5.00 8.94
CA ARG A 171 23.09 5.49 7.56
C ARG A 171 23.44 6.97 7.39
N GLN A 172 23.19 7.81 8.39
CA GLN A 172 23.51 9.24 8.30
C GLN A 172 25.00 9.49 8.11
N ALA A 173 25.85 8.67 8.72
CA ALA A 173 27.29 8.72 8.52
C ALA A 173 27.71 8.43 7.07
N ALA A 174 26.94 7.59 6.36
CA ALA A 174 27.23 7.17 4.98
C ALA A 174 26.53 8.03 3.91
N THR A 175 25.43 8.73 4.25
CA THR A 175 24.57 9.45 3.29
C THR A 175 24.20 10.83 3.83
N ALA A 176 25.14 11.77 3.82
CA ALA A 176 25.01 13.04 4.52
C ALA A 176 23.91 13.99 4.01
N ASN A 177 23.49 13.91 2.74
CA ASN A 177 22.56 14.86 2.13
C ASN A 177 21.43 14.21 1.32
N GLY A 178 20.23 14.79 1.40
CA GLY A 178 19.11 14.39 0.54
C GLY A 178 18.30 13.21 1.06
N PHE A 179 18.19 12.15 0.26
CA PHE A 179 17.41 10.98 0.60
C PHE A 179 18.19 9.99 1.48
N VAL A 180 17.51 9.34 2.42
CA VAL A 180 18.07 8.22 3.21
C VAL A 180 18.43 7.04 2.31
N PHE A 181 17.67 6.86 1.24
CA PHE A 181 17.86 5.82 0.23
C PHE A 181 18.04 6.44 -1.15
N PRO A 182 19.22 6.99 -1.46
CA PRO A 182 19.47 7.59 -2.77
C PRO A 182 19.39 6.55 -3.88
N GLY A 183 19.01 7.00 -5.08
CA GLY A 183 18.91 6.18 -6.27
C GLY A 183 19.27 6.96 -7.53
N THR A 184 19.67 6.26 -8.58
CA THR A 184 20.11 6.84 -9.86
C THR A 184 18.96 7.23 -10.79
N GLY A 185 17.71 6.92 -10.43
CA GLY A 185 16.52 7.24 -11.22
C GLY A 185 16.14 8.72 -11.16
N LYS A 186 15.20 9.13 -12.02
CA LYS A 186 14.69 10.51 -12.13
C LYS A 186 14.16 11.11 -10.80
N THR A 187 13.81 10.27 -9.83
CA THR A 187 13.30 10.70 -8.53
C THR A 187 14.41 11.00 -7.51
N GLY A 188 15.65 10.61 -7.79
CA GLY A 188 16.79 10.76 -6.89
C GLY A 188 16.81 9.77 -5.72
N HIS A 189 15.81 8.92 -5.59
CA HIS A 189 15.73 7.89 -4.55
C HIS A 189 15.43 6.51 -5.15
N ILE A 190 15.66 5.45 -4.36
CA ILE A 190 15.32 4.09 -4.76
C ILE A 190 13.82 3.96 -5.02
N ALA A 191 13.42 3.28 -6.10
CA ALA A 191 12.00 3.11 -6.43
C ALA A 191 11.35 1.98 -5.62
N GLU A 192 11.88 0.78 -5.75
CA GLU A 192 11.41 -0.40 -5.00
C GLU A 192 12.48 -1.49 -5.06
N PRO A 193 12.92 -2.03 -3.90
CA PRO A 193 13.94 -3.08 -3.85
C PRO A 193 13.37 -4.47 -4.10
N ARG A 194 12.58 -4.67 -5.17
CA ARG A 194 11.85 -5.93 -5.44
C ARG A 194 12.77 -7.14 -5.43
N LYS A 195 13.88 -7.08 -6.18
CA LYS A 195 14.83 -8.20 -6.27
C LYS A 195 15.52 -8.47 -4.92
N GLY A 196 15.90 -7.42 -4.19
CA GLY A 196 16.53 -7.58 -2.89
C GLY A 196 15.55 -8.14 -1.85
N PHE A 197 14.32 -7.65 -1.85
CA PHE A 197 13.28 -8.19 -0.97
C PHE A 197 12.93 -9.64 -1.30
N ALA A 198 12.87 -10.02 -2.58
CA ALA A 198 12.67 -11.41 -3.00
C ALA A 198 13.78 -12.31 -2.47
N ARG A 199 15.07 -11.92 -2.62
CA ARG A 199 16.21 -12.69 -2.08
C ARG A 199 16.12 -12.92 -0.56
N ILE A 200 15.69 -11.89 0.19
CA ILE A 200 15.49 -12.01 1.64
C ILE A 200 14.42 -13.06 1.93
N LEU A 201 13.28 -13.00 1.25
CA LEU A 201 12.18 -13.95 1.45
C LEU A 201 12.55 -15.37 1.03
N GLU A 202 13.26 -15.54 -0.10
CA GLU A 202 13.79 -16.81 -0.55
C GLU A 202 14.74 -17.43 0.48
N ARG A 203 15.67 -16.64 1.03
CA ARG A 203 16.60 -17.10 2.09
C ARG A 203 15.84 -17.47 3.37
N ALA A 204 14.77 -16.77 3.68
CA ALA A 204 13.93 -17.07 4.83
C ALA A 204 12.98 -18.27 4.60
N GLY A 205 12.91 -18.82 3.39
CA GLY A 205 11.91 -19.85 3.03
C GLY A 205 10.48 -19.33 3.08
N ILE A 206 10.25 -18.06 2.75
CA ILE A 206 8.94 -17.42 2.76
C ILE A 206 8.51 -17.19 1.30
N PRO A 207 7.31 -17.67 0.89
CA PRO A 207 6.79 -17.42 -0.44
C PRO A 207 6.71 -15.92 -0.74
N HIS A 208 7.07 -15.51 -1.95
CA HIS A 208 7.03 -14.11 -2.33
C HIS A 208 6.24 -13.89 -3.63
N GLY A 209 5.73 -12.68 -3.79
CA GLY A 209 4.96 -12.29 -4.96
C GLY A 209 3.46 -12.16 -4.69
N ARG A 210 2.81 -11.36 -5.52
CA ARG A 210 1.39 -11.06 -5.36
C ARG A 210 0.49 -12.22 -5.84
N ASP A 211 0.99 -12.93 -6.84
CA ASP A 211 0.27 -14.00 -7.55
C ASP A 211 0.66 -15.39 -7.01
N THR A 212 1.55 -15.44 -6.03
CA THR A 212 1.95 -16.67 -5.33
C THR A 212 1.02 -16.88 -4.13
N GLU A 213 0.59 -18.12 -3.92
CA GLU A 213 -0.17 -18.50 -2.73
C GLU A 213 0.63 -18.14 -1.47
N ASN A 214 0.00 -17.46 -0.52
CA ASN A 214 0.65 -16.92 0.68
C ASN A 214 1.90 -16.07 0.41
N GLY A 215 2.11 -15.64 -0.85
CA GLY A 215 3.27 -14.87 -1.26
C GLY A 215 3.28 -13.49 -0.62
N MET A 216 4.42 -13.11 -0.07
CA MET A 216 4.62 -11.83 0.61
C MET A 216 5.10 -10.74 -0.34
N VAL A 217 4.66 -9.51 -0.12
CA VAL A 217 5.13 -8.31 -0.81
C VAL A 217 5.56 -7.24 0.21
N LEU A 218 6.40 -6.30 -0.18
CA LEU A 218 6.97 -5.29 0.72
C LEU A 218 5.90 -4.53 1.54
N HIS A 219 4.70 -4.34 0.98
CA HIS A 219 3.60 -3.68 1.71
C HIS A 219 3.03 -4.51 2.86
N ASP A 220 3.25 -5.81 2.86
CA ASP A 220 2.78 -6.69 3.93
C ASP A 220 3.61 -6.52 5.22
N LEU A 221 4.82 -5.93 5.14
CA LEU A 221 5.59 -5.51 6.32
C LEU A 221 4.84 -4.48 7.17
N ARG A 222 4.12 -3.57 6.52
CA ARG A 222 3.25 -2.63 7.22
C ARG A 222 2.06 -3.34 7.90
N ARG A 223 1.52 -4.39 7.26
CA ARG A 223 0.50 -5.23 7.90
C ARG A 223 1.07 -6.00 9.07
N THR A 224 2.30 -6.48 8.93
CA THR A 224 3.01 -7.14 10.02
C THR A 224 3.08 -6.24 11.24
N LEU A 225 3.55 -4.99 11.12
CA LEU A 225 3.58 -4.07 12.26
C LEU A 225 2.18 -3.87 12.87
N GLY A 226 1.16 -3.63 12.04
CA GLY A 226 -0.21 -3.44 12.55
C GLY A 226 -0.78 -4.67 13.25
N SER A 227 -0.50 -5.87 12.74
CA SER A 227 -0.92 -7.13 13.36
C SER A 227 -0.21 -7.38 14.69
N TRP A 228 1.08 -7.08 14.75
CA TRP A 228 1.83 -7.19 16.00
C TRP A 228 1.42 -6.15 17.04
N GLN A 229 1.09 -4.92 16.63
CA GLN A 229 0.47 -3.93 17.54
C GLN A 229 -0.87 -4.44 18.10
N ALA A 230 -1.71 -5.04 17.26
CA ALA A 230 -2.96 -5.65 17.72
C ALA A 230 -2.71 -6.79 18.73
N ARG A 231 -1.74 -7.66 18.41
CA ARG A 231 -1.35 -8.80 19.26
C ARG A 231 -0.81 -8.37 20.61
N THR A 232 -0.12 -7.24 20.69
CA THR A 232 0.39 -6.66 21.95
C THR A 232 -0.63 -5.78 22.66
N GLY A 233 -1.91 -5.80 22.26
CA GLY A 233 -3.01 -5.13 22.95
C GLY A 233 -3.25 -3.67 22.56
N ALA A 234 -2.61 -3.15 21.50
CA ALA A 234 -2.88 -1.81 21.05
C ALA A 234 -4.30 -1.68 20.50
N SER A 235 -5.01 -0.61 20.88
CA SER A 235 -6.35 -0.35 20.36
C SER A 235 -6.33 -0.06 18.84
N LEU A 236 -7.44 -0.37 18.14
CA LEU A 236 -7.57 -0.06 16.71
C LEU A 236 -7.39 1.43 16.42
N ALA A 237 -7.73 2.31 17.36
CA ALA A 237 -7.50 3.75 17.22
C ALA A 237 -5.99 4.09 17.19
N ILE A 238 -5.20 3.47 18.08
CA ILE A 238 -3.74 3.63 18.10
C ILE A 238 -3.11 3.07 16.83
N ILE A 239 -3.50 1.86 16.41
CA ILE A 239 -3.03 1.22 15.18
C ILE A 239 -3.38 2.10 13.97
N GLY A 240 -4.62 2.56 13.88
CA GLY A 240 -5.07 3.45 12.81
C GLY A 240 -4.27 4.75 12.73
N LYS A 241 -3.96 5.36 13.88
CA LYS A 241 -3.13 6.56 13.98
C LYS A 241 -1.68 6.29 13.58
N SER A 242 -1.08 5.23 14.11
CA SER A 242 0.30 4.83 13.81
C SER A 242 0.49 4.59 12.31
N LEU A 243 -0.46 3.89 11.69
CA LEU A 243 -0.43 3.57 10.26
C LEU A 243 -1.03 4.67 9.35
N ASN A 244 -1.55 5.78 9.90
CA ASN A 244 -2.23 6.84 9.15
C ASN A 244 -3.34 6.30 8.22
N HIS A 245 -4.29 5.59 8.80
CA HIS A 245 -5.50 5.14 8.13
C HIS A 245 -6.58 6.23 8.19
N LYS A 246 -7.20 6.55 7.05
CA LYS A 246 -8.30 7.53 6.99
C LYS A 246 -9.63 7.00 7.48
N SER A 247 -9.82 5.68 7.47
CA SER A 247 -11.06 5.05 7.91
C SER A 247 -10.80 3.93 8.89
N GLN A 248 -11.73 3.76 9.82
CA GLN A 248 -11.71 2.63 10.76
C GLN A 248 -11.80 1.29 10.03
N GLN A 249 -12.50 1.22 8.89
CA GLN A 249 -12.57 0.03 8.05
C GLN A 249 -11.20 -0.44 7.56
N ALA A 250 -10.27 0.50 7.26
CA ALA A 250 -8.90 0.14 6.87
C ALA A 250 -8.10 -0.48 8.03
N THR A 251 -8.49 -0.21 9.27
CA THR A 251 -7.85 -0.74 10.48
C THR A 251 -8.57 -1.99 11.00
N ALA A 252 -9.85 -2.16 10.70
CA ALA A 252 -10.67 -3.30 11.14
C ALA A 252 -10.12 -4.67 10.69
N ILE A 253 -9.26 -4.70 9.68
CA ILE A 253 -8.56 -5.92 9.27
C ILE A 253 -7.74 -6.51 10.43
N TYR A 254 -7.13 -5.68 11.27
CA TYR A 254 -6.30 -6.12 12.39
C TYR A 254 -7.11 -6.73 13.54
N ALA A 255 -8.39 -6.34 13.69
CA ALA A 255 -9.28 -6.94 14.67
C ALA A 255 -9.63 -8.42 14.37
N ARG A 256 -9.41 -8.86 13.12
CA ARG A 256 -9.75 -10.22 12.67
C ARG A 256 -8.56 -11.18 12.70
N LEU A 257 -7.34 -10.65 12.87
CA LEU A 257 -6.11 -11.41 12.63
C LEU A 257 -5.61 -12.17 13.86
N ASP A 258 -6.07 -11.80 15.07
CA ASP A 258 -5.63 -12.47 16.29
C ASP A 258 -6.76 -12.50 17.35
N LEU A 259 -7.10 -13.68 17.83
CA LEU A 259 -8.07 -13.90 18.89
C LEU A 259 -7.43 -13.88 20.30
N ASP A 260 -6.10 -13.91 20.38
CA ASP A 260 -5.41 -13.94 21.67
C ASP A 260 -5.64 -12.70 22.53
N PRO A 261 -5.63 -11.45 21.99
CA PRO A 261 -6.00 -10.26 22.76
C PRO A 261 -7.45 -10.29 23.25
N VAL A 262 -8.36 -10.86 22.46
CA VAL A 262 -9.77 -11.02 22.87
C VAL A 262 -9.88 -12.00 24.04
N ARG A 263 -9.19 -13.14 23.94
CA ARG A 263 -9.15 -14.15 24.99
C ARG A 263 -8.55 -13.59 26.29
N GLN A 264 -7.42 -12.87 26.20
CA GLN A 264 -6.81 -12.20 27.33
C GLN A 264 -7.75 -11.19 27.99
N SER A 265 -8.41 -10.35 27.19
CA SER A 265 -9.37 -9.37 27.69
C SER A 265 -10.54 -10.03 28.41
N VAL A 266 -11.12 -11.08 27.83
CA VAL A 266 -12.20 -11.85 28.46
C VAL A 266 -11.73 -12.50 29.77
N ASN A 267 -10.57 -13.15 29.76
CA ASN A 267 -10.03 -13.79 30.96
C ASN A 267 -9.75 -12.78 32.09
N THR A 268 -9.15 -11.63 31.74
CA THR A 268 -8.87 -10.54 32.71
C THR A 268 -10.16 -9.98 33.30
N ALA A 269 -11.15 -9.71 32.44
CA ALA A 269 -12.44 -9.20 32.89
C ALA A 269 -13.16 -10.22 33.77
N THR A 270 -13.16 -11.49 33.39
CA THR A 270 -13.79 -12.56 34.14
C THR A 270 -13.11 -12.75 35.51
N ALA A 271 -11.78 -12.77 35.55
CA ALA A 271 -11.03 -12.87 36.79
C ALA A 271 -11.26 -11.67 37.76
N ALA A 272 -11.58 -10.49 37.18
CA ALA A 272 -11.91 -9.31 37.99
C ALA A 272 -13.36 -9.32 38.55
N MET A 273 -14.23 -10.17 38.01
CA MET A 273 -15.64 -10.30 38.45
C MET A 273 -15.80 -11.33 39.58
N PHE A 274 -14.86 -12.26 39.72
CA PHE A 274 -14.84 -13.33 40.72
C PHE A 274 -13.68 -13.19 41.72
#